data_93c12cedd119845241cdb3bbb273f171
#
_entry.id   93c12cedd119845241cdb3bbb273f171
#
_cell.length_a   1.000
_cell.length_b   1.000
_cell.length_c   1.000
_cell.angle_alpha   90.00
_cell.angle_beta   90.00
_cell.angle_gamma   90.00
#
_symmetry.space_group_name_H-M   'P 1'
#
loop_
_entity.id
_entity.type
_entity.pdbx_description
1 polymer ?
#
loop_
_entity_poly.entity_id
_entity_poly.type
_entity_poly.pdbx_seq_one_letter_code
_entity_poly.pdbx_strand_id
1 'polypeptide(L)'
;MVGRKALLAQHPDAVLEAASHDAVRFFSSHPGGIGGLDALKTACLAGVEGFSIQVAKPPAAWRGFRFVETLGVDLDRLDHACTLFEGPAREGVPHFPQNVNIAAVLALAGIGMDRTRLKVVADPALTLNTHTILVTGRSGRFTVVLENVPSPDNPKTSSLACYSALAAVRSLGSRVRYGG
;
A
#
# COMPACT_ATOMS: atom_id res chain seq x y z
N MET A 1 -1.70 13.21 17.07
CA MET A 1 -0.94 11.94 17.09
C MET A 1 -0.78 11.48 15.66
N VAL A 2 0.40 11.68 15.06
CA VAL A 2 0.68 11.21 13.69
C VAL A 2 0.65 9.69 13.73
N GLY A 3 -0.27 9.07 12.98
CA GLY A 3 -0.42 7.63 12.97
C GLY A 3 0.86 6.94 12.47
N ARG A 4 1.24 5.79 13.05
CA ARG A 4 2.44 4.99 12.68
C ARG A 4 2.54 4.71 11.17
N LYS A 5 1.42 4.66 10.45
CA LYS A 5 1.36 4.47 8.99
C LYS A 5 1.88 5.68 8.20
N ALA A 6 1.60 6.89 8.68
CA ALA A 6 2.14 8.11 8.08
C ALA A 6 3.66 8.21 8.26
N LEU A 7 4.18 7.71 9.38
CA LEU A 7 5.62 7.67 9.64
C LEU A 7 6.34 6.72 8.67
N LEU A 8 5.78 5.55 8.39
CA LEU A 8 6.30 4.58 7.39
C LEU A 8 6.36 5.17 5.99
N ALA A 9 5.32 5.92 5.59
CA ALA A 9 5.26 6.54 4.28
C ALA A 9 6.23 7.72 4.12
N GLN A 10 6.47 8.45 5.21
CA GLN A 10 7.33 9.65 5.19
C GLN A 10 8.80 9.34 5.45
N HIS A 11 9.10 8.30 6.22
CA HIS A 11 10.47 7.96 6.66
C HIS A 11 10.74 6.45 6.59
N PRO A 12 10.70 5.85 5.39
CA PRO A 12 10.89 4.39 5.25
C PRO A 12 12.27 3.93 5.74
N ASP A 13 13.30 4.71 5.48
CA ASP A 13 14.68 4.35 5.85
C ASP A 13 14.88 4.42 7.37
N ALA A 14 14.31 5.43 8.05
CA ALA A 14 14.36 5.53 9.51
C ALA A 14 13.67 4.36 10.21
N VAL A 15 12.62 3.80 9.59
CA VAL A 15 11.95 2.60 10.11
C VAL A 15 12.82 1.36 9.96
N LEU A 16 13.51 1.21 8.83
CA LEU A 16 14.45 0.11 8.60
C LEU A 16 15.66 0.22 9.54
N GLU A 17 16.18 1.42 9.74
CA GLU A 17 17.28 1.69 10.67
C GLU A 17 16.87 1.37 12.11
N ALA A 18 15.69 1.83 12.56
CA ALA A 18 15.17 1.50 13.89
C ALA A 18 14.96 0.00 14.08
N ALA A 19 14.55 -0.74 13.04
CA ALA A 19 14.38 -2.19 13.08
C ALA A 19 15.72 -2.94 13.11
N SER A 20 16.80 -2.34 12.65
CA SER A 20 18.15 -2.94 12.68
C SER A 20 18.82 -2.89 14.07
N HIS A 21 18.35 -2.02 14.96
CA HIS A 21 18.82 -1.96 16.34
C HIS A 21 18.09 -2.99 17.20
N ASP A 22 18.84 -3.72 18.05
CA ASP A 22 18.36 -4.80 18.93
C ASP A 22 17.18 -4.40 19.87
N ALA A 23 16.89 -3.11 19.99
CA ALA A 23 15.81 -2.58 20.81
C ALA A 23 14.40 -2.81 20.22
N VAL A 24 14.27 -3.15 18.93
CA VAL A 24 12.97 -3.36 18.27
C VAL A 24 12.87 -4.79 17.75
N ARG A 25 12.76 -5.75 18.65
CA ARG A 25 12.58 -7.18 18.30
C ARG A 25 11.23 -7.49 17.62
N PHE A 26 10.25 -6.58 17.67
CA PHE A 26 8.93 -6.77 17.08
C PHE A 26 8.40 -5.48 16.43
N PHE A 27 8.91 -5.14 15.26
CA PHE A 27 8.21 -4.19 14.40
C PHE A 27 7.09 -4.95 13.67
N SER A 28 5.91 -5.01 14.28
CA SER A 28 4.72 -5.50 13.61
C SER A 28 4.15 -4.36 12.77
N SER A 29 4.55 -4.29 11.51
CA SER A 29 3.86 -3.46 10.53
C SER A 29 2.50 -4.10 10.25
N HIS A 30 1.45 -3.47 10.77
CA HIS A 30 0.10 -3.91 10.47
C HIS A 30 -0.25 -3.48 9.04
N PRO A 31 -0.45 -4.43 8.13
CA PRO A 31 -0.54 -4.11 6.69
C PRO A 31 -1.81 -3.35 6.30
N GLY A 32 -2.81 -3.23 7.15
CA GLY A 32 -4.08 -2.57 6.84
C GLY A 32 -4.72 -3.18 5.61
N GLY A 33 -5.65 -3.94 5.52
CA GLY A 33 -6.40 -4.43 4.35
C GLY A 33 -5.58 -4.89 3.13
N ILE A 34 -4.34 -5.36 3.34
CA ILE A 34 -3.45 -5.85 2.29
C ILE A 34 -3.51 -7.38 2.25
N GLY A 35 -3.67 -7.94 1.04
CA GLY A 35 -3.47 -9.36 0.78
C GLY A 35 -2.14 -9.64 0.08
N GLY A 36 -1.68 -10.89 0.14
CA GLY A 36 -0.52 -11.35 -0.64
C GLY A 36 0.85 -11.00 -0.05
N LEU A 37 0.93 -10.47 1.18
CA LEU A 37 2.21 -10.14 1.82
C LEU A 37 3.06 -11.39 2.06
N ASP A 38 2.44 -12.50 2.45
CA ASP A 38 3.12 -13.78 2.67
C ASP A 38 3.69 -14.35 1.37
N ALA A 39 2.88 -14.29 0.30
CA ALA A 39 3.32 -14.72 -1.03
C ALA A 39 4.49 -13.86 -1.53
N LEU A 40 4.45 -12.54 -1.30
CA LEU A 40 5.53 -11.63 -1.66
C LEU A 40 6.82 -11.96 -0.90
N LYS A 41 6.75 -12.13 0.43
CA LYS A 41 7.92 -12.50 1.24
C LYS A 41 8.54 -13.81 0.76
N THR A 42 7.69 -14.82 0.48
CA THR A 42 8.13 -16.12 -0.03
C THR A 42 8.79 -15.97 -1.42
N ALA A 43 8.20 -15.20 -2.32
CA ALA A 43 8.77 -14.95 -3.65
C ALA A 43 10.12 -14.22 -3.56
N CYS A 44 10.31 -13.32 -2.59
CA CYS A 44 11.59 -12.63 -2.38
C CYS A 44 12.74 -13.59 -2.06
N LEU A 45 12.48 -14.70 -1.35
CA LEU A 45 13.49 -15.72 -1.09
C LEU A 45 13.93 -16.45 -2.37
N ALA A 46 13.03 -16.61 -3.33
CA ALA A 46 13.33 -17.23 -4.63
C ALA A 46 13.96 -16.25 -5.64
N GLY A 47 13.82 -14.96 -5.41
CA GLY A 47 14.28 -13.89 -6.30
C GLY A 47 13.14 -13.27 -7.11
N VAL A 48 12.76 -12.04 -6.74
CA VAL A 48 11.79 -11.19 -7.43
C VAL A 48 12.51 -10.32 -8.46
N GLU A 49 12.05 -10.35 -9.70
CA GLU A 49 12.57 -9.60 -10.82
C GLU A 49 11.75 -8.33 -11.10
N GLY A 50 10.42 -8.42 -10.94
CA GLY A 50 9.48 -7.31 -11.10
C GLY A 50 8.45 -7.28 -10.00
N PHE A 51 8.19 -6.07 -9.49
CA PHE A 51 7.16 -5.84 -8.50
C PHE A 51 6.48 -4.49 -8.74
N SER A 52 5.18 -4.52 -8.96
CA SER A 52 4.38 -3.31 -9.14
C SER A 52 3.12 -3.32 -8.30
N ILE A 53 2.72 -2.12 -7.90
CA ILE A 53 1.51 -1.86 -7.14
C ILE A 53 0.74 -0.75 -7.85
N GLN A 54 -0.48 -1.03 -8.26
CA GLN A 54 -1.42 -0.01 -8.72
C GLN A 54 -2.43 0.28 -7.63
N VAL A 55 -2.63 1.55 -7.35
CA VAL A 55 -3.66 2.06 -6.44
C VAL A 55 -4.63 2.88 -7.28
N ALA A 56 -5.81 2.35 -7.52
CA ALA A 56 -6.87 3.00 -8.29
C ALA A 56 -8.07 3.27 -7.39
N LYS A 57 -8.60 4.49 -7.47
CA LYS A 57 -9.76 4.92 -6.67
C LYS A 57 -10.63 5.88 -7.46
N PRO A 58 -11.90 6.05 -7.05
CA PRO A 58 -12.74 7.13 -7.56
C PRO A 58 -12.06 8.50 -7.43
N PRO A 59 -12.26 9.43 -8.36
CA PRO A 59 -11.61 10.75 -8.36
C PRO A 59 -11.75 11.51 -7.05
N ALA A 60 -12.90 11.41 -6.38
CA ALA A 60 -13.17 12.07 -5.10
C ALA A 60 -12.16 11.68 -3.98
N ALA A 61 -11.58 10.48 -4.02
CA ALA A 61 -10.61 10.04 -3.04
C ALA A 61 -9.25 10.76 -3.13
N TRP A 62 -9.01 11.46 -4.24
CA TRP A 62 -7.75 12.16 -4.53
C TRP A 62 -7.83 13.67 -4.30
N ARG A 63 -8.99 14.19 -3.89
CA ARG A 63 -9.17 15.63 -3.61
C ARG A 63 -8.35 16.06 -2.40
N GLY A 64 -7.80 17.29 -2.47
CA GLY A 64 -7.02 17.90 -1.40
C GLY A 64 -5.59 17.33 -1.25
N PHE A 65 -5.09 16.59 -2.24
CA PHE A 65 -3.68 16.26 -2.31
C PHE A 65 -2.94 17.34 -3.11
N ARG A 66 -2.04 18.04 -2.44
CA ARG A 66 -1.25 19.13 -3.05
C ARG A 66 -0.57 18.69 -4.36
N PHE A 67 -0.04 17.47 -4.40
CA PHE A 67 0.58 16.95 -5.61
C PHE A 67 -0.42 16.85 -6.76
N VAL A 68 -1.63 16.36 -6.52
CA VAL A 68 -2.69 16.25 -7.55
C VAL A 68 -3.10 17.62 -8.06
N GLU A 69 -3.19 18.61 -7.18
CA GLU A 69 -3.48 20.00 -7.55
C GLU A 69 -2.43 20.58 -8.51
N THR A 70 -1.14 20.22 -8.33
CA THR A 70 -0.06 20.67 -9.23
C THR A 70 -0.12 20.02 -10.62
N LEU A 71 -0.85 18.91 -10.79
CA LEU A 71 -0.99 18.26 -12.10
C LEU A 71 -1.99 18.98 -13.02
N GLY A 72 -2.82 19.90 -12.47
CA GLY A 72 -3.85 20.59 -13.22
C GLY A 72 -4.99 19.69 -13.70
N VAL A 73 -5.15 18.49 -13.10
CA VAL A 73 -6.20 17.54 -13.45
C VAL A 73 -7.51 17.96 -12.78
N ASP A 74 -8.55 18.16 -13.60
CA ASP A 74 -9.92 18.39 -13.10
C ASP A 74 -10.57 17.04 -12.75
N LEU A 75 -10.49 16.69 -11.46
CA LEU A 75 -11.03 15.41 -10.95
C LEU A 75 -12.55 15.29 -11.09
N ASP A 76 -13.27 16.41 -11.22
CA ASP A 76 -14.73 16.41 -11.32
C ASP A 76 -15.23 16.21 -12.75
N ARG A 77 -14.34 16.34 -13.74
CA ARG A 77 -14.65 16.23 -15.16
C ARG A 77 -13.98 15.04 -15.84
N LEU A 78 -13.39 14.11 -15.06
CA LEU A 78 -12.81 12.90 -15.61
C LEU A 78 -13.91 11.99 -16.16
N ASP A 79 -13.79 11.62 -17.43
CA ASP A 79 -14.64 10.67 -18.14
C ASP A 79 -13.95 9.30 -18.36
N HIS A 80 -12.64 9.22 -18.09
CA HIS A 80 -11.83 8.00 -18.18
C HIS A 80 -10.74 7.98 -17.08
N ALA A 81 -10.10 6.82 -16.93
CA ALA A 81 -9.04 6.65 -15.94
C ALA A 81 -7.83 7.56 -16.24
N CYS A 82 -7.41 8.32 -15.24
CA CYS A 82 -6.28 9.24 -15.30
C CYS A 82 -5.14 8.76 -14.37
N THR A 83 -3.95 8.60 -14.92
CA THR A 83 -2.76 8.28 -14.12
C THR A 83 -2.24 9.56 -13.47
N LEU A 84 -2.29 9.60 -12.13
CA LEU A 84 -1.80 10.72 -11.32
C LEU A 84 -0.30 10.60 -11.04
N PHE A 85 0.21 9.39 -10.94
CA PHE A 85 1.63 9.11 -10.72
C PHE A 85 2.00 7.74 -11.27
N GLU A 86 3.20 7.61 -11.84
CA GLU A 86 3.81 6.34 -12.19
C GLU A 86 5.34 6.45 -12.06
N GLY A 87 5.92 5.65 -11.16
CA GLY A 87 7.35 5.71 -10.87
C GLY A 87 7.76 4.77 -9.73
N PRO A 88 8.98 4.92 -9.21
CA PRO A 88 9.41 4.22 -8.00
C PRO A 88 8.53 4.56 -6.80
N ALA A 89 8.30 3.57 -5.93
CA ALA A 89 7.50 3.81 -4.71
C ALA A 89 8.13 4.89 -3.81
N ARG A 90 9.45 5.00 -3.78
CA ARG A 90 10.16 6.05 -3.02
C ARG A 90 9.71 7.45 -3.41
N GLU A 91 9.52 7.70 -4.69
CA GLU A 91 9.11 9.01 -5.20
C GLU A 91 7.61 9.26 -5.00
N GLY A 92 6.78 8.24 -5.24
CA GLY A 92 5.33 8.40 -5.24
C GLY A 92 4.70 8.41 -3.84
N VAL A 93 5.17 7.56 -2.92
CA VAL A 93 4.57 7.42 -1.58
C VAL A 93 4.47 8.74 -0.81
N PRO A 94 5.47 9.64 -0.81
CA PRO A 94 5.38 10.92 -0.10
C PRO A 94 4.26 11.85 -0.60
N HIS A 95 3.85 11.72 -1.86
CA HIS A 95 2.80 12.55 -2.44
C HIS A 95 1.39 12.16 -1.97
N PHE A 96 1.22 10.92 -1.49
CA PHE A 96 -0.09 10.35 -1.12
C PHE A 96 -0.08 9.68 0.26
N PRO A 97 0.34 10.34 1.34
CA PRO A 97 0.68 9.71 2.63
C PRO A 97 -0.48 8.98 3.31
N GLN A 98 -1.73 9.29 2.96
CA GLN A 98 -2.91 8.64 3.53
C GLN A 98 -3.50 7.54 2.64
N ASN A 99 -3.15 7.52 1.36
CA ASN A 99 -3.80 6.67 0.37
C ASN A 99 -2.95 5.53 -0.16
N VAL A 100 -1.63 5.60 -0.02
CA VAL A 100 -0.69 4.60 -0.56
C VAL A 100 0.20 3.94 0.51
N ASN A 101 -0.23 3.95 1.76
CA ASN A 101 0.48 3.24 2.84
C ASN A 101 0.71 1.75 2.52
N ILE A 102 -0.21 1.15 1.77
CA ILE A 102 -0.10 -0.21 1.26
C ILE A 102 1.17 -0.39 0.41
N ALA A 103 1.46 0.58 -0.46
CA ALA A 103 2.64 0.53 -1.32
C ALA A 103 3.93 0.61 -0.51
N ALA A 104 3.98 1.48 0.51
CA ALA A 104 5.13 1.58 1.40
C ALA A 104 5.40 0.26 2.14
N VAL A 105 4.36 -0.34 2.75
CA VAL A 105 4.51 -1.60 3.49
C VAL A 105 4.95 -2.74 2.59
N LEU A 106 4.34 -2.88 1.41
CA LEU A 106 4.68 -3.92 0.45
C LEU A 106 6.09 -3.72 -0.14
N ALA A 107 6.48 -2.48 -0.43
CA ALA A 107 7.82 -2.19 -0.93
C ALA A 107 8.90 -2.54 0.11
N LEU A 108 8.68 -2.18 1.39
CA LEU A 108 9.60 -2.50 2.48
C LEU A 108 9.69 -4.01 2.75
N ALA A 109 8.56 -4.73 2.65
CA ALA A 109 8.53 -6.18 2.82
C ALA A 109 9.02 -6.96 1.60
N GLY A 110 9.08 -6.30 0.43
CA GLY A 110 9.45 -6.88 -0.85
C GLY A 110 10.89 -6.55 -1.27
N ILE A 111 11.04 -5.92 -2.41
CA ILE A 111 12.33 -5.63 -3.07
C ILE A 111 12.84 -4.20 -2.83
N GLY A 112 12.25 -3.49 -1.90
CA GLY A 112 12.61 -2.12 -1.51
C GLY A 112 11.88 -1.04 -2.31
N MET A 113 11.95 0.18 -1.79
CA MET A 113 11.19 1.33 -2.29
C MET A 113 11.60 1.78 -3.70
N ASP A 114 12.87 1.58 -4.06
CA ASP A 114 13.42 2.03 -5.34
C ASP A 114 13.06 1.07 -6.50
N ARG A 115 13.01 -0.22 -6.20
CA ARG A 115 12.72 -1.27 -7.18
C ARG A 115 11.23 -1.55 -7.34
N THR A 116 10.41 -1.16 -6.37
CA THR A 116 8.95 -1.31 -6.43
C THR A 116 8.34 -0.20 -7.28
N ARG A 117 7.60 -0.58 -8.33
CA ARG A 117 6.86 0.37 -9.17
C ARG A 117 5.52 0.68 -8.55
N LEU A 118 5.21 1.96 -8.41
CA LEU A 118 3.92 2.46 -7.95
C LEU A 118 3.21 3.17 -9.09
N LYS A 119 1.94 2.82 -9.30
CA LYS A 119 1.03 3.54 -10.18
C LYS A 119 -0.19 4.00 -9.38
N VAL A 120 -0.52 5.29 -9.47
CA VAL A 120 -1.67 5.90 -8.80
C VAL A 120 -2.63 6.39 -9.85
N VAL A 121 -3.90 5.99 -9.75
CA VAL A 121 -4.91 6.23 -10.77
C VAL A 121 -6.18 6.81 -10.15
N ALA A 122 -6.71 7.87 -10.74
CA ALA A 122 -8.07 8.34 -10.55
C ALA A 122 -8.94 7.73 -11.65
N ASP A 123 -9.95 6.94 -11.28
CA ASP A 123 -10.80 6.25 -12.24
C ASP A 123 -12.28 6.48 -11.91
N PRO A 124 -13.02 7.24 -12.74
CA PRO A 124 -14.43 7.53 -12.52
C PRO A 124 -15.35 6.31 -12.64
N ALA A 125 -14.89 5.23 -13.28
CA ALA A 125 -15.67 4.00 -13.38
C ALA A 125 -15.66 3.18 -12.08
N LEU A 126 -14.75 3.48 -11.14
CA LEU A 126 -14.63 2.78 -9.89
C LEU A 126 -15.55 3.31 -8.82
N THR A 127 -16.17 2.41 -8.07
CA THR A 127 -16.88 2.68 -6.82
C THR A 127 -16.12 2.18 -5.58
N LEU A 128 -15.12 1.33 -5.79
CA LEU A 128 -14.30 0.68 -4.77
C LEU A 128 -12.87 1.19 -4.82
N ASN A 129 -12.18 1.11 -3.69
CA ASN A 129 -10.74 1.33 -3.63
C ASN A 129 -10.01 0.06 -4.11
N THR A 130 -9.47 0.08 -5.31
CA THR A 130 -8.84 -1.06 -5.96
C THR A 130 -7.32 -1.00 -5.83
N HIS A 131 -6.74 -2.10 -5.38
CA HIS A 131 -5.29 -2.28 -5.32
C HIS A 131 -4.91 -3.52 -6.10
N THR A 132 -4.05 -3.37 -7.09
CA THR A 132 -3.51 -4.47 -7.89
C THR A 132 -2.03 -4.62 -7.59
N ILE A 133 -1.65 -5.80 -7.11
CA ILE A 133 -0.27 -6.17 -6.79
C ILE A 133 0.16 -7.21 -7.82
N LEU A 134 1.24 -6.94 -8.53
CA LEU A 134 1.82 -7.88 -9.50
C LEU A 134 3.25 -8.17 -9.11
N VAL A 135 3.56 -9.46 -8.96
CA VAL A 135 4.90 -9.95 -8.66
C VAL A 135 5.32 -10.93 -9.74
N THR A 136 6.54 -10.76 -10.25
CA THR A 136 7.19 -11.67 -11.19
C THR A 136 8.59 -12.01 -10.73
N GLY A 137 9.02 -13.23 -10.95
CA GLY A 137 10.35 -13.68 -10.54
C GLY A 137 10.57 -15.16 -10.83
N ARG A 138 11.64 -15.72 -10.29
CA ARG A 138 12.05 -17.11 -10.55
C ARG A 138 11.03 -18.14 -10.08
N SER A 139 10.24 -17.85 -9.06
CA SER A 139 9.16 -18.73 -8.59
C SER A 139 7.88 -18.64 -9.43
N GLY A 140 7.86 -17.80 -10.46
CA GLY A 140 6.70 -17.58 -11.32
C GLY A 140 6.12 -16.18 -11.18
N ARG A 141 4.81 -16.07 -11.44
CA ARG A 141 4.06 -14.80 -11.37
C ARG A 141 2.77 -14.98 -10.61
N PHE A 142 2.43 -13.99 -9.79
CA PHE A 142 1.09 -13.91 -9.21
C PHE A 142 0.57 -12.48 -9.22
N THR A 143 -0.75 -12.36 -9.20
CA THR A 143 -1.47 -11.09 -9.08
C THR A 143 -2.45 -11.18 -7.93
N VAL A 144 -2.49 -10.15 -7.09
CA VAL A 144 -3.51 -9.98 -6.05
C VAL A 144 -4.29 -8.72 -6.37
N VAL A 145 -5.61 -8.85 -6.46
CA VAL A 145 -6.52 -7.71 -6.63
C VAL A 145 -7.37 -7.61 -5.37
N LEU A 146 -7.41 -6.41 -4.81
CA LEU A 146 -8.20 -6.08 -3.63
C LEU A 146 -9.16 -4.96 -3.99
N GLU A 147 -10.44 -5.23 -3.94
CA GLU A 147 -11.52 -4.27 -4.17
C GLU A 147 -12.19 -3.97 -2.84
N ASN A 148 -11.76 -2.88 -2.21
CA ASN A 148 -12.14 -2.55 -0.86
C ASN A 148 -13.26 -1.53 -0.82
N VAL A 149 -14.30 -1.82 -0.04
CA VAL A 149 -15.35 -0.85 0.25
C VAL A 149 -14.74 0.32 1.04
N PRO A 150 -14.93 1.59 0.58
CA PRO A 150 -14.52 2.75 1.34
C PRO A 150 -15.17 2.77 2.73
N SER A 151 -14.46 3.27 3.73
CA SER A 151 -15.08 3.47 5.05
C SER A 151 -16.14 4.56 4.97
N PRO A 152 -17.35 4.35 5.53
CA PRO A 152 -18.40 5.37 5.56
C PRO A 152 -17.94 6.69 6.18
N ASP A 153 -17.17 6.62 7.26
CA ASP A 153 -16.69 7.79 8.01
C ASP A 153 -15.48 8.47 7.36
N ASN A 154 -14.73 7.74 6.53
CA ASN A 154 -13.55 8.25 5.82
C ASN A 154 -13.32 7.50 4.51
N PRO A 155 -13.88 7.99 3.39
CA PRO A 155 -13.74 7.33 2.08
C PRO A 155 -12.30 7.18 1.57
N LYS A 156 -11.34 7.93 2.13
CA LYS A 156 -9.92 7.79 1.81
C LYS A 156 -9.32 6.48 2.33
N THR A 157 -9.98 5.83 3.31
CA THR A 157 -9.55 4.56 3.90
C THR A 157 -10.50 3.43 3.54
N SER A 158 -10.01 2.19 3.61
CA SER A 158 -10.80 0.99 3.43
C SER A 158 -11.37 0.50 4.78
N SER A 159 -12.61 0.06 4.81
CA SER A 159 -13.21 -0.62 5.97
C SER A 159 -12.38 -1.82 6.41
N LEU A 160 -11.79 -2.55 5.48
CA LEU A 160 -10.93 -3.71 5.76
C LEU A 160 -9.72 -3.36 6.65
N ALA A 161 -9.24 -2.11 6.62
CA ALA A 161 -8.12 -1.69 7.45
C ALA A 161 -8.42 -1.78 8.96
N CYS A 162 -9.65 -1.50 9.38
CA CYS A 162 -10.06 -1.62 10.78
C CYS A 162 -10.12 -3.10 11.21
N TYR A 163 -10.72 -3.95 10.37
CA TYR A 163 -10.80 -5.39 10.65
C TYR A 163 -9.45 -6.08 10.65
N SER A 164 -8.52 -5.62 9.82
CA SER A 164 -7.17 -6.15 9.82
C SER A 164 -6.42 -5.84 11.12
N ALA A 165 -6.67 -4.67 11.74
CA ALA A 165 -6.14 -4.35 13.07
C ALA A 165 -6.70 -5.29 14.14
N LEU A 166 -8.01 -5.56 14.09
CA LEU A 166 -8.65 -6.50 15.01
C LEU A 166 -8.12 -7.93 14.83
N ALA A 167 -7.90 -8.36 13.59
CA ALA A 167 -7.33 -9.67 13.30
C ALA A 167 -5.91 -9.80 13.87
N ALA A 168 -5.08 -8.74 13.79
CA ALA A 168 -3.74 -8.74 14.38
C ALA A 168 -3.80 -8.88 15.91
N VAL A 169 -4.71 -8.15 16.58
CA VAL A 169 -4.88 -8.28 18.04
C VAL A 169 -5.32 -9.71 18.41
N ARG A 170 -6.26 -10.28 17.68
CA ARG A 170 -6.70 -11.67 17.88
C ARG A 170 -5.55 -12.67 17.70
N SER A 171 -4.67 -12.46 16.74
CA SER A 171 -3.54 -13.36 16.48
C SER A 171 -2.53 -13.41 17.63
N LEU A 172 -2.43 -12.34 18.44
CA LEU A 172 -1.54 -12.31 19.60
C LEU A 172 -1.94 -13.32 20.68
N GLY A 173 -3.24 -13.58 20.84
CA GLY A 173 -3.77 -14.56 21.80
C GLY A 173 -3.99 -15.96 21.21
N SER A 174 -3.72 -16.17 19.92
CA SER A 174 -3.96 -17.45 19.25
C SER A 174 -2.80 -18.44 19.48
N ARG A 175 -3.14 -19.69 19.77
CA ARG A 175 -2.15 -20.80 19.85
C ARG A 175 -1.68 -21.26 18.48
N VAL A 176 -2.46 -21.02 17.43
CA VAL A 176 -2.15 -21.38 16.05
C VAL A 176 -2.20 -20.11 15.22
N ARG A 177 -1.17 -19.86 14.42
CA ARG A 177 -1.08 -18.72 13.51
C ARG A 177 -1.02 -19.23 12.08
N TYR A 178 -1.79 -18.59 11.20
CA TYR A 178 -1.78 -18.84 9.77
C TYR A 178 -1.22 -17.59 9.08
N GLY A 179 -0.24 -17.77 8.23
CA GLY A 179 0.52 -16.68 7.61
C GLY A 179 1.56 -16.06 8.55
N GLY A 180 2.46 -15.24 8.05
CA GLY A 180 3.59 -14.68 8.79
C GLY A 180 3.89 -13.22 8.48
#